data_f9ec530775bd3efd9dc657a87f0f32ed
#
_entry.id   f9ec530775bd3efd9dc657a87f0f32ed
#
_cell.length_a   1.000
_cell.length_b   1.000
_cell.length_c   1.000
_cell.angle_alpha   90.00
_cell.angle_beta   90.00
_cell.angle_gamma   90.00
#
_symmetry.space_group_name_H-M   'P 1'
#
loop_
_entity.id
_entity.type
_entity.pdbx_description
1 polymer ?
#
loop_
_entity_poly.entity_id
_entity_poly.type
_entity_poly.pdbx_seq_one_letter_code
_entity_poly.pdbx_strand_id
1 'polypeptide(L)'
;MTNIYPATNTGAQHATRAIFFIAGLAVSAWAPLIPLVKATLHVNDGALGLLLFCIAAGSMLAMPFSGSLISRFGCRAVILCCALVLCLDLSFMLFIDSPVVMGGVLLFFGAANGLLDVSMNSQAVVVERESGQARMAGFHSFYSLGCIAGAGSISLLLWADVAPRHAILLIALLILAIALASSSHLLARRPQQTGEKGSLLRTLAHPQVLFIAIVCFFIFLIEGAMLDWSAVFLHSERQMPAQQAGLGFTLYSIAVALGRIYGDRVINMYGDVRVLLFGGVCAAAGLLVMVSLHSAMLSLAGFALVGAGLANIVPVLFSGAGNQPGVPSHFALPVVTLFGYAGLLSGPALIGAMAQHFNLSAVFSAGIVLLLLVSLLARKIIH
;
A
#
# COMPACT_ATOMS: atom_id res chain seq x y z
N MET A 1 -29.32 21.71 -17.44
CA MET A 1 -29.35 20.67 -16.38
C MET A 1 -28.37 21.09 -15.29
N THR A 2 -28.92 21.66 -14.24
CA THR A 2 -28.14 22.16 -13.10
C THR A 2 -27.52 20.99 -12.34
N ASN A 3 -26.18 20.92 -12.36
CA ASN A 3 -25.41 19.99 -11.54
C ASN A 3 -25.67 20.31 -10.04
N ILE A 4 -26.61 19.62 -9.43
CA ILE A 4 -26.77 19.59 -7.98
C ILE A 4 -25.81 18.51 -7.45
N TYR A 5 -24.50 18.79 -7.43
CA TYR A 5 -23.62 18.09 -6.53
C TYR A 5 -23.82 18.74 -5.16
N PRO A 6 -24.29 17.98 -4.14
CA PRO A 6 -24.34 18.49 -2.79
C PRO A 6 -22.94 18.90 -2.37
N ALA A 7 -22.86 20.00 -1.61
CA ALA A 7 -21.62 20.53 -1.05
C ALA A 7 -20.71 19.41 -0.58
N THR A 8 -19.44 19.46 -1.02
CA THR A 8 -18.40 18.46 -0.70
C THR A 8 -18.53 18.01 0.74
N ASN A 9 -18.84 16.72 0.94
CA ASN A 9 -18.96 16.15 2.29
C ASN A 9 -17.56 16.11 2.93
N THR A 10 -17.15 17.25 3.49
CA THR A 10 -15.83 17.43 4.13
C THR A 10 -15.62 16.43 5.27
N GLY A 11 -16.70 16.07 5.99
CA GLY A 11 -16.66 15.03 7.01
C GLY A 11 -16.23 13.67 6.47
N ALA A 12 -16.79 13.24 5.32
CA ALA A 12 -16.39 11.98 4.70
C ALA A 12 -14.93 12.00 4.21
N GLN A 13 -14.45 13.15 3.69
CA GLN A 13 -13.05 13.29 3.30
C GLN A 13 -12.09 13.17 4.51
N HIS A 14 -12.40 13.84 5.63
CA HIS A 14 -11.60 13.74 6.85
C HIS A 14 -11.65 12.33 7.45
N ALA A 15 -12.82 11.70 7.47
CA ALA A 15 -12.96 10.32 7.92
C ALA A 15 -12.15 9.36 7.07
N THR A 16 -12.19 9.51 5.74
CA THR A 16 -11.38 8.68 4.82
C THR A 16 -9.88 8.86 5.08
N ARG A 17 -9.40 10.10 5.24
CA ARG A 17 -8.00 10.37 5.62
C ARG A 17 -7.62 9.70 6.94
N ALA A 18 -8.49 9.79 7.94
CA ALA A 18 -8.27 9.17 9.24
C ALA A 18 -8.18 7.63 9.14
N ILE A 19 -8.98 6.99 8.27
CA ILE A 19 -8.89 5.54 8.06
C ILE A 19 -7.59 5.15 7.35
N PHE A 20 -7.17 5.88 6.33
CA PHE A 20 -5.85 5.65 5.71
C PHE A 20 -4.72 5.82 6.72
N PHE A 21 -4.79 6.83 7.58
CA PHE A 21 -3.81 7.05 8.63
C PHE A 21 -3.74 5.88 9.62
N ILE A 22 -4.88 5.40 10.16
CA ILE A 22 -4.87 4.27 11.10
C ILE A 22 -4.46 2.95 10.44
N ALA A 23 -4.74 2.76 9.16
CA ALA A 23 -4.25 1.58 8.42
C ALA A 23 -2.72 1.56 8.37
N GLY A 24 -2.09 2.68 7.98
CA GLY A 24 -0.63 2.82 8.02
C GLY A 24 -0.06 2.70 9.44
N LEU A 25 -0.72 3.32 10.42
CA LEU A 25 -0.33 3.27 11.83
C LEU A 25 -0.30 1.81 12.35
N ALA A 26 -1.36 1.03 12.06
CA ALA A 26 -1.47 -0.35 12.51
C ALA A 26 -0.38 -1.26 11.92
N VAL A 27 -0.18 -1.18 10.60
CA VAL A 27 0.79 -2.03 9.91
C VAL A 27 2.22 -1.72 10.35
N SER A 28 2.56 -0.46 10.51
CA SER A 28 3.94 -0.05 10.85
C SER A 28 4.27 -0.14 12.34
N ALA A 29 3.28 -0.07 13.22
CA ALA A 29 3.49 -0.24 14.67
C ALA A 29 4.04 -1.62 15.04
N TRP A 30 3.78 -2.63 14.20
CA TRP A 30 4.32 -3.97 14.36
C TRP A 30 5.84 -4.04 14.13
N ALA A 31 6.39 -3.28 13.18
CA ALA A 31 7.76 -3.43 12.71
C ALA A 31 8.84 -3.31 13.83
N PRO A 32 8.82 -2.32 14.75
CA PRO A 32 9.80 -2.23 15.81
C PRO A 32 9.70 -3.35 16.86
N LEU A 33 8.57 -4.09 16.88
CA LEU A 33 8.34 -5.17 17.85
C LEU A 33 8.79 -6.54 17.32
N ILE A 34 9.09 -6.67 16.03
CA ILE A 34 9.50 -7.94 15.39
C ILE A 34 10.71 -8.57 16.09
N PRO A 35 11.81 -7.85 16.43
CA PRO A 35 12.95 -8.44 17.12
C PRO A 35 12.58 -8.99 18.51
N LEU A 36 11.70 -8.30 19.24
CA LEU A 36 11.22 -8.72 20.55
C LEU A 36 10.39 -10.01 20.44
N VAL A 37 9.45 -10.05 19.48
CA VAL A 37 8.62 -11.23 19.23
C VAL A 37 9.49 -12.42 18.81
N LYS A 38 10.49 -12.22 17.95
CA LYS A 38 11.45 -13.25 17.57
C LYS A 38 12.17 -13.83 18.81
N ALA A 39 12.64 -12.96 19.71
CA ALA A 39 13.31 -13.37 20.93
C ALA A 39 12.37 -14.12 21.87
N THR A 40 11.14 -13.65 22.09
CA THR A 40 10.14 -14.29 22.96
C THR A 40 9.72 -15.66 22.44
N LEU A 41 9.55 -15.80 21.13
CA LEU A 41 9.17 -17.07 20.51
C LEU A 41 10.34 -18.04 20.32
N HIS A 42 11.57 -17.62 20.57
CA HIS A 42 12.80 -18.40 20.36
C HIS A 42 12.90 -19.01 18.95
N VAL A 43 12.43 -18.27 17.93
CA VAL A 43 12.42 -18.74 16.53
C VAL A 43 13.65 -18.26 15.77
N ASN A 44 14.09 -19.07 14.80
CA ASN A 44 15.14 -18.70 13.86
C ASN A 44 14.60 -17.77 12.75
N ASP A 45 15.48 -17.27 11.87
CA ASP A 45 15.11 -16.34 10.82
C ASP A 45 14.13 -16.96 9.79
N GLY A 46 14.29 -18.26 9.49
CA GLY A 46 13.38 -18.97 8.59
C GLY A 46 11.96 -19.08 9.14
N ALA A 47 11.82 -19.43 10.42
CA ALA A 47 10.52 -19.48 11.08
C ALA A 47 9.88 -18.09 11.23
N LEU A 48 10.70 -17.05 11.52
CA LEU A 48 10.23 -15.67 11.52
C LEU A 48 9.72 -15.26 10.13
N GLY A 49 10.43 -15.61 9.06
CA GLY A 49 9.99 -15.35 7.69
C GLY A 49 8.63 -15.99 7.37
N LEU A 50 8.39 -17.22 7.83
CA LEU A 50 7.09 -17.88 7.70
C LEU A 50 5.98 -17.15 8.50
N LEU A 51 6.30 -16.65 9.70
CA LEU A 51 5.37 -15.85 10.49
C LEU A 51 4.98 -14.55 9.76
N LEU A 52 5.96 -13.83 9.23
CA LEU A 52 5.69 -12.61 8.45
C LEU A 52 4.91 -12.90 7.17
N PHE A 53 5.17 -14.06 6.53
CA PHE A 53 4.40 -14.50 5.37
C PHE A 53 2.93 -14.75 5.71
N CYS A 54 2.58 -15.12 6.95
CA CYS A 54 1.17 -15.27 7.37
C CYS A 54 0.38 -13.97 7.20
N ILE A 55 0.98 -12.78 7.42
CA ILE A 55 0.33 -11.49 7.20
C ILE A 55 -0.07 -11.33 5.73
N ALA A 56 0.86 -11.60 4.84
CA ALA A 56 0.62 -11.50 3.40
C ALA A 56 -0.42 -12.52 2.92
N ALA A 57 -0.30 -13.77 3.39
CA ALA A 57 -1.24 -14.85 3.08
C ALA A 57 -2.65 -14.50 3.57
N GLY A 58 -2.79 -13.99 4.80
CA GLY A 58 -4.06 -13.55 5.35
C GLY A 58 -4.72 -12.46 4.49
N SER A 59 -3.96 -11.45 4.10
CA SER A 59 -4.44 -10.38 3.21
C SER A 59 -4.94 -10.94 1.88
N MET A 60 -4.14 -11.76 1.21
CA MET A 60 -4.49 -12.33 -0.10
C MET A 60 -5.71 -13.25 -0.03
N LEU A 61 -5.85 -14.03 1.02
CA LEU A 61 -6.98 -14.93 1.22
C LEU A 61 -8.29 -14.17 1.50
N ALA A 62 -8.22 -13.04 2.21
CA ALA A 62 -9.39 -12.28 2.62
C ALA A 62 -9.89 -11.28 1.55
N MET A 63 -8.98 -10.67 0.77
CA MET A 63 -9.32 -9.64 -0.23
C MET A 63 -10.42 -10.05 -1.23
N PRO A 64 -10.47 -11.29 -1.78
CA PRO A 64 -11.52 -11.69 -2.70
C PRO A 64 -12.94 -11.58 -2.13
N PHE A 65 -13.09 -11.67 -0.80
CA PHE A 65 -14.38 -11.58 -0.11
C PHE A 65 -14.82 -10.14 0.17
N SER A 66 -13.90 -9.17 0.05
CA SER A 66 -14.16 -7.78 0.40
C SER A 66 -15.33 -7.17 -0.38
N GLY A 67 -15.42 -7.43 -1.68
CA GLY A 67 -16.53 -6.96 -2.52
C GLY A 67 -17.90 -7.43 -2.02
N SER A 68 -18.00 -8.71 -1.64
CA SER A 68 -19.23 -9.30 -1.09
C SER A 68 -19.57 -8.74 0.29
N LEU A 69 -18.56 -8.54 1.15
CA LEU A 69 -18.74 -7.93 2.48
C LEU A 69 -19.18 -6.48 2.37
N ILE A 70 -18.54 -5.69 1.51
CA ILE A 70 -18.89 -4.29 1.26
C ILE A 70 -20.32 -4.17 0.70
N SER A 71 -20.68 -5.02 -0.26
CA SER A 71 -22.01 -5.00 -0.85
C SER A 71 -23.10 -5.35 0.18
N ARG A 72 -22.81 -6.27 1.11
CA ARG A 72 -23.77 -6.73 2.12
C ARG A 72 -23.87 -5.77 3.31
N PHE A 73 -22.74 -5.26 3.81
CA PHE A 73 -22.66 -4.53 5.08
C PHE A 73 -22.34 -3.04 4.90
N GLY A 74 -21.83 -2.62 3.74
CA GLY A 74 -21.32 -1.27 3.47
C GLY A 74 -19.86 -1.08 3.93
N CYS A 75 -19.18 -0.07 3.38
CA CYS A 75 -17.78 0.22 3.72
C CYS A 75 -17.59 0.50 5.22
N ARG A 76 -18.49 1.28 5.84
CA ARG A 76 -18.42 1.66 7.26
C ARG A 76 -18.32 0.45 8.18
N ALA A 77 -19.20 -0.53 8.02
CA ALA A 77 -19.24 -1.69 8.91
C ALA A 77 -17.97 -2.56 8.73
N VAL A 78 -17.51 -2.76 7.50
CA VAL A 78 -16.30 -3.54 7.20
C VAL A 78 -15.06 -2.83 7.77
N ILE A 79 -14.91 -1.52 7.54
CA ILE A 79 -13.79 -0.72 8.06
C ILE A 79 -13.72 -0.80 9.59
N LEU A 80 -14.85 -0.58 10.28
CA LEU A 80 -14.88 -0.58 11.76
C LEU A 80 -14.58 -1.99 12.33
N CYS A 81 -15.12 -3.04 11.69
CA CYS A 81 -14.83 -4.41 12.09
C CYS A 81 -13.35 -4.74 11.91
N CYS A 82 -12.75 -4.39 10.77
CA CYS A 82 -11.33 -4.60 10.52
C CYS A 82 -10.45 -3.80 11.49
N ALA A 83 -10.78 -2.53 11.75
CA ALA A 83 -10.05 -1.72 12.72
C ALA A 83 -10.09 -2.34 14.12
N LEU A 84 -11.24 -2.87 14.54
CA LEU A 84 -11.36 -3.58 15.82
C LEU A 84 -10.50 -4.84 15.86
N VAL A 85 -10.52 -5.67 14.81
CA VAL A 85 -9.68 -6.88 14.72
C VAL A 85 -8.21 -6.51 14.79
N LEU A 86 -7.75 -5.51 14.03
CA LEU A 86 -6.36 -5.03 14.09
C LEU A 86 -5.97 -4.56 15.51
N CYS A 87 -6.87 -3.85 16.21
CA CYS A 87 -6.63 -3.43 17.60
C CYS A 87 -6.48 -4.64 18.54
N LEU A 88 -7.35 -5.64 18.39
CA LEU A 88 -7.28 -6.87 19.19
C LEU A 88 -6.00 -7.63 18.91
N ASP A 89 -5.68 -7.87 17.65
CA ASP A 89 -4.46 -8.59 17.25
C ASP A 89 -3.20 -7.89 17.78
N LEU A 90 -3.07 -6.57 17.58
CA LEU A 90 -1.97 -5.78 18.13
C LEU A 90 -1.87 -5.88 19.65
N SER A 91 -3.02 -5.89 20.34
CA SER A 91 -3.05 -5.96 21.79
C SER A 91 -2.61 -7.33 22.33
N PHE A 92 -2.94 -8.41 21.62
CA PHE A 92 -2.67 -9.76 22.08
C PHE A 92 -1.32 -10.33 21.66
N MET A 93 -0.71 -9.85 20.54
CA MET A 93 0.48 -10.47 19.97
C MET A 93 1.69 -10.51 20.92
N LEU A 94 1.84 -9.60 21.86
CA LEU A 94 2.93 -9.61 22.86
C LEU A 94 2.65 -10.50 24.08
N PHE A 95 1.54 -11.20 24.12
CA PHE A 95 1.19 -12.20 25.15
C PHE A 95 1.33 -13.64 24.64
N ILE A 96 1.72 -13.80 23.36
CA ILE A 96 1.79 -15.09 22.69
C ILE A 96 3.23 -15.58 22.73
N ASP A 97 3.42 -16.79 23.25
CA ASP A 97 4.69 -17.50 23.36
C ASP A 97 4.77 -18.74 22.44
N SER A 98 3.67 -19.06 21.73
CA SER A 98 3.61 -20.15 20.75
C SER A 98 3.74 -19.61 19.31
N PRO A 99 4.74 -20.09 18.53
CA PRO A 99 4.89 -19.68 17.13
C PRO A 99 3.66 -20.01 16.28
N VAL A 100 2.98 -21.13 16.55
CA VAL A 100 1.78 -21.57 15.80
C VAL A 100 0.62 -20.61 16.06
N VAL A 101 0.39 -20.24 17.33
CA VAL A 101 -0.66 -19.28 17.70
C VAL A 101 -0.34 -17.90 17.12
N MET A 102 0.92 -17.48 17.18
CA MET A 102 1.39 -16.24 16.56
C MET A 102 1.12 -16.22 15.04
N GLY A 103 1.42 -17.31 14.35
CA GLY A 103 1.11 -17.44 12.91
C GLY A 103 -0.38 -17.27 12.61
N GLY A 104 -1.25 -17.84 13.45
CA GLY A 104 -2.70 -17.63 13.37
C GLY A 104 -3.10 -16.16 13.55
N VAL A 105 -2.59 -15.50 14.60
CA VAL A 105 -2.88 -14.08 14.85
C VAL A 105 -2.38 -13.19 13.70
N LEU A 106 -1.16 -13.42 13.21
CA LEU A 106 -0.62 -12.67 12.08
C LEU A 106 -1.41 -12.91 10.79
N LEU A 107 -1.98 -14.10 10.60
CA LEU A 107 -2.87 -14.40 9.46
C LEU A 107 -4.18 -13.60 9.59
N PHE A 108 -4.79 -13.53 10.78
CA PHE A 108 -5.98 -12.71 11.02
C PHE A 108 -5.68 -11.22 10.91
N PHE A 109 -4.54 -10.76 11.42
CA PHE A 109 -4.05 -9.40 11.24
C PHE A 109 -3.94 -9.04 9.75
N GLY A 110 -3.32 -9.93 8.97
CA GLY A 110 -3.24 -9.77 7.51
C GLY A 110 -4.60 -9.73 6.85
N ALA A 111 -5.50 -10.65 7.21
CA ALA A 111 -6.86 -10.70 6.67
C ALA A 111 -7.63 -9.40 6.94
N ALA A 112 -7.57 -8.90 8.18
CA ALA A 112 -8.20 -7.63 8.55
C ALA A 112 -7.58 -6.44 7.82
N ASN A 113 -6.23 -6.42 7.69
CA ASN A 113 -5.52 -5.39 6.94
C ASN A 113 -5.91 -5.39 5.45
N GLY A 114 -5.94 -6.54 4.79
CA GLY A 114 -6.33 -6.65 3.39
C GLY A 114 -7.79 -6.23 3.13
N LEU A 115 -8.72 -6.62 4.01
CA LEU A 115 -10.11 -6.17 3.93
C LEU A 115 -10.24 -4.67 4.20
N LEU A 116 -9.48 -4.12 5.14
CA LEU A 116 -9.44 -2.69 5.45
C LEU A 116 -8.92 -1.91 4.23
N ASP A 117 -7.83 -2.38 3.63
CA ASP A 117 -7.22 -1.74 2.46
C ASP A 117 -8.21 -1.62 1.30
N VAL A 118 -8.87 -2.71 0.92
CA VAL A 118 -9.89 -2.67 -0.13
C VAL A 118 -11.07 -1.78 0.24
N SER A 119 -11.53 -1.83 1.50
CA SER A 119 -12.72 -1.10 1.94
C SER A 119 -12.46 0.41 2.02
N MET A 120 -11.29 0.82 2.51
CA MET A 120 -10.93 2.25 2.57
C MET A 120 -10.71 2.84 1.18
N ASN A 121 -10.10 2.07 0.26
CA ASN A 121 -9.94 2.48 -1.14
C ASN A 121 -11.30 2.56 -1.86
N SER A 122 -12.20 1.60 -1.61
CA SER A 122 -13.57 1.65 -2.14
C SER A 122 -14.32 2.89 -1.67
N GLN A 123 -14.20 3.25 -0.39
CA GLN A 123 -14.75 4.48 0.14
C GLN A 123 -14.08 5.71 -0.48
N ALA A 124 -12.75 5.71 -0.62
CA ALA A 124 -11.98 6.79 -1.20
C ALA A 124 -12.42 7.13 -2.63
N VAL A 125 -12.64 6.11 -3.48
CA VAL A 125 -13.16 6.28 -4.84
C VAL A 125 -14.53 6.97 -4.84
N VAL A 126 -15.43 6.59 -3.95
CA VAL A 126 -16.75 7.22 -3.86
C VAL A 126 -16.61 8.68 -3.43
N VAL A 127 -15.82 8.97 -2.40
CA VAL A 127 -15.57 10.33 -1.88
C VAL A 127 -14.87 11.21 -2.94
N GLU A 128 -13.92 10.66 -3.68
CA GLU A 128 -13.24 11.33 -4.79
C GLU A 128 -14.24 11.70 -5.88
N ARG A 129 -15.05 10.73 -6.33
CA ARG A 129 -16.10 10.95 -7.36
C ARG A 129 -17.11 12.01 -6.95
N GLU A 130 -17.58 11.95 -5.68
CA GLU A 130 -18.53 12.95 -5.16
C GLU A 130 -17.90 14.35 -5.05
N SER A 131 -16.58 14.44 -4.83
CA SER A 131 -15.88 15.72 -4.75
C SER A 131 -15.62 16.37 -6.11
N GLY A 132 -15.66 15.59 -7.21
CA GLY A 132 -15.33 16.04 -8.55
C GLY A 132 -13.86 16.43 -8.76
N GLN A 133 -12.97 16.07 -7.83
CA GLN A 133 -11.54 16.40 -7.85
C GLN A 133 -10.74 15.19 -7.42
N ALA A 134 -9.51 15.01 -7.97
CA ALA A 134 -8.60 13.98 -7.52
C ALA A 134 -8.27 14.15 -6.03
N ARG A 135 -8.42 13.08 -5.25
CA ARG A 135 -8.21 13.01 -3.80
C ARG A 135 -7.43 11.78 -3.36
N MET A 136 -7.28 10.81 -4.27
CA MET A 136 -6.70 9.51 -3.94
C MET A 136 -5.25 9.63 -3.44
N ALA A 137 -4.43 10.46 -4.08
CA ALA A 137 -3.05 10.67 -3.65
C ALA A 137 -2.98 11.26 -2.23
N GLY A 138 -3.87 12.22 -1.91
CA GLY A 138 -4.00 12.78 -0.57
C GLY A 138 -4.40 11.74 0.47
N PHE A 139 -5.30 10.81 0.15
CA PHE A 139 -5.63 9.71 1.06
C PHE A 139 -4.41 8.80 1.30
N HIS A 140 -3.70 8.40 0.25
CA HIS A 140 -2.48 7.60 0.37
C HIS A 140 -1.34 8.33 1.10
N SER A 141 -1.29 9.67 1.06
CA SER A 141 -0.33 10.44 1.86
C SER A 141 -0.58 10.26 3.36
N PHE A 142 -1.85 10.22 3.78
CA PHE A 142 -2.21 9.93 5.18
C PHE A 142 -1.83 8.50 5.60
N TYR A 143 -1.90 7.53 4.70
CA TYR A 143 -1.36 6.19 4.97
C TYR A 143 0.15 6.26 5.24
N SER A 144 0.91 6.96 4.39
CA SER A 144 2.35 7.13 4.58
C SER A 144 2.69 7.85 5.90
N LEU A 145 1.93 8.90 6.26
CA LEU A 145 2.05 9.57 7.56
C LEU A 145 1.73 8.62 8.72
N GLY A 146 0.71 7.78 8.57
CA GLY A 146 0.36 6.74 9.52
C GLY A 146 1.51 5.74 9.73
N CYS A 147 2.16 5.31 8.64
CA CYS A 147 3.33 4.42 8.72
C CYS A 147 4.47 5.07 9.51
N ILE A 148 4.79 6.32 9.23
CA ILE A 148 5.83 7.05 9.97
C ILE A 148 5.45 7.18 11.45
N ALA A 149 4.19 7.56 11.73
CA ALA A 149 3.69 7.71 13.09
C ALA A 149 3.69 6.39 13.87
N GLY A 150 3.30 5.28 13.25
CA GLY A 150 3.23 3.97 13.90
C GLY A 150 4.58 3.45 14.33
N ALA A 151 5.50 3.32 13.37
CA ALA A 151 6.86 2.88 13.68
C ALA A 151 7.58 3.86 14.60
N GLY A 152 7.45 5.17 14.35
CA GLY A 152 8.07 6.22 15.13
C GLY A 152 7.56 6.27 16.57
N SER A 153 6.25 6.17 16.78
CA SER A 153 5.66 6.20 18.14
C SER A 153 6.10 5.01 18.99
N ILE A 154 6.05 3.79 18.41
CA ILE A 154 6.52 2.60 19.12
C ILE A 154 8.01 2.74 19.47
N SER A 155 8.86 3.13 18.52
CA SER A 155 10.28 3.31 18.75
C SER A 155 10.57 4.36 19.83
N LEU A 156 9.84 5.47 19.81
CA LEU A 156 9.98 6.54 20.80
C LEU A 156 9.53 6.09 22.20
N LEU A 157 8.41 5.36 22.29
CA LEU A 157 7.91 4.82 23.56
C LEU A 157 8.88 3.80 24.15
N LEU A 158 9.45 2.92 23.32
CA LEU A 158 10.48 1.96 23.75
C LEU A 158 11.78 2.67 24.20
N TRP A 159 12.19 3.73 23.51
CA TRP A 159 13.33 4.56 23.89
C TRP A 159 13.10 5.28 25.23
N ALA A 160 11.85 5.66 25.53
CA ALA A 160 11.44 6.25 26.79
C ALA A 160 11.16 5.20 27.90
N ASP A 161 11.69 3.97 27.75
CA ASP A 161 11.54 2.84 28.69
C ASP A 161 10.08 2.43 28.99
N VAL A 162 9.14 2.77 28.11
CA VAL A 162 7.77 2.27 28.21
C VAL A 162 7.75 0.79 27.81
N ALA A 163 7.20 -0.04 28.68
CA ALA A 163 7.12 -1.48 28.43
C ALA A 163 6.39 -1.76 27.09
N PRO A 164 6.91 -2.66 26.22
CA PRO A 164 6.39 -2.92 24.87
C PRO A 164 4.87 -3.19 24.84
N ARG A 165 4.36 -3.90 25.86
CA ARG A 165 2.92 -4.19 25.99
C ARG A 165 2.09 -2.92 26.19
N HIS A 166 2.55 -1.96 26.98
CA HIS A 166 1.88 -0.68 27.15
C HIS A 166 1.97 0.20 25.90
N ALA A 167 3.15 0.20 25.25
CA ALA A 167 3.33 0.96 24.01
C ALA A 167 2.35 0.51 22.91
N ILE A 168 2.23 -0.80 22.67
CA ILE A 168 1.33 -1.30 21.64
C ILE A 168 -0.16 -1.11 22.01
N LEU A 169 -0.52 -1.24 23.28
CA LEU A 169 -1.88 -0.97 23.77
C LEU A 169 -2.27 0.50 23.56
N LEU A 170 -1.36 1.45 23.81
CA LEU A 170 -1.61 2.87 23.54
C LEU A 170 -1.90 3.12 22.06
N ILE A 171 -1.15 2.47 21.17
CA ILE A 171 -1.38 2.58 19.72
C ILE A 171 -2.71 1.93 19.32
N ALA A 172 -3.03 0.74 19.86
CA ALA A 172 -4.31 0.08 19.59
C ALA A 172 -5.50 0.93 20.06
N LEU A 173 -5.42 1.53 21.24
CA LEU A 173 -6.44 2.46 21.75
C LEU A 173 -6.56 3.72 20.89
N LEU A 174 -5.44 4.27 20.41
CA LEU A 174 -5.44 5.41 19.48
C LEU A 174 -6.13 5.06 18.16
N ILE A 175 -5.83 3.90 17.58
CA ILE A 175 -6.48 3.40 16.36
C ILE A 175 -7.99 3.29 16.59
N LEU A 176 -8.40 2.67 17.68
CA LEU A 176 -9.81 2.49 18.02
C LEU A 176 -10.51 3.84 18.22
N ALA A 177 -9.90 4.77 18.94
CA ALA A 177 -10.45 6.11 19.18
C ALA A 177 -10.67 6.88 17.88
N ILE A 178 -9.67 6.87 16.97
CA ILE A 178 -9.77 7.53 15.66
C ILE A 178 -10.85 6.86 14.80
N ALA A 179 -10.90 5.52 14.77
CA ALA A 179 -11.90 4.77 14.02
C ALA A 179 -13.33 5.09 14.48
N LEU A 180 -13.56 5.12 15.81
CA LEU A 180 -14.85 5.46 16.40
C LEU A 180 -15.23 6.92 16.14
N ALA A 181 -14.31 7.87 16.33
CA ALA A 181 -14.54 9.29 16.05
C ALA A 181 -14.91 9.55 14.59
N SER A 182 -14.28 8.80 13.66
CA SER A 182 -14.53 8.89 12.22
C SER A 182 -15.82 8.19 11.79
N SER A 183 -16.36 7.30 12.61
CA SER A 183 -17.41 6.35 12.25
C SER A 183 -18.68 7.00 11.70
N SER A 184 -19.12 8.13 12.27
CA SER A 184 -20.34 8.84 11.84
C SER A 184 -20.24 9.41 10.43
N HIS A 185 -19.04 9.70 9.95
CA HIS A 185 -18.77 10.32 8.66
C HIS A 185 -18.34 9.28 7.59
N LEU A 186 -18.14 8.02 7.96
CA LEU A 186 -17.92 6.93 7.02
C LEU A 186 -19.21 6.61 6.25
N LEU A 187 -19.06 6.26 4.97
CA LEU A 187 -20.18 5.95 4.09
C LEU A 187 -20.90 4.68 4.55
N ALA A 188 -22.08 4.88 5.16
CA ALA A 188 -22.94 3.78 5.60
C ALA A 188 -23.75 3.18 4.44
N ARG A 189 -23.79 3.85 3.28
CA ARG A 189 -24.55 3.40 2.12
C ARG A 189 -23.96 2.10 1.61
N ARG A 190 -24.79 1.08 1.53
CA ARG A 190 -24.51 -0.09 0.68
C ARG A 190 -24.46 0.45 -0.75
N PRO A 191 -23.46 0.04 -1.56
CA PRO A 191 -23.48 0.37 -2.98
C PRO A 191 -24.86 0.00 -3.52
N GLN A 192 -25.54 0.96 -4.19
CA GLN A 192 -26.82 0.62 -4.84
C GLN A 192 -26.55 -0.57 -5.74
N GLN A 193 -27.30 -1.63 -5.54
CA GLN A 193 -27.37 -2.75 -6.48
C GLN A 193 -28.02 -2.18 -7.76
N THR A 194 -27.24 -1.54 -8.59
CA THR A 194 -27.56 -1.43 -10.00
C THR A 194 -27.66 -2.88 -10.44
N GLY A 195 -28.84 -3.37 -10.84
CA GLY A 195 -29.26 -4.76 -11.02
C GLY A 195 -28.27 -5.77 -11.65
N GLU A 196 -27.04 -5.41 -11.86
CA GLU A 196 -25.94 -6.27 -12.24
C GLU A 196 -25.37 -6.95 -10.99
N LYS A 197 -25.59 -8.26 -10.90
CA LYS A 197 -24.88 -9.12 -9.97
C LYS A 197 -23.38 -9.05 -10.29
N GLY A 198 -22.65 -8.07 -9.75
CA GLY A 198 -21.19 -8.03 -9.81
C GLY A 198 -20.66 -9.31 -9.17
N SER A 199 -19.73 -9.96 -9.82
CA SER A 199 -18.98 -11.05 -9.25
C SER A 199 -17.50 -10.83 -9.52
N LEU A 200 -16.65 -11.28 -8.63
CA LEU A 200 -15.20 -11.20 -8.79
C LEU A 200 -14.77 -11.81 -10.14
N LEU A 201 -15.38 -12.94 -10.54
CA LEU A 201 -15.09 -13.61 -11.81
C LEU A 201 -15.45 -12.76 -13.03
N ARG A 202 -16.60 -12.05 -13.01
CA ARG A 202 -16.97 -11.11 -14.09
C ARG A 202 -16.04 -9.92 -14.13
N THR A 203 -15.59 -9.44 -12.98
CA THR A 203 -14.66 -8.33 -12.89
C THR A 203 -13.27 -8.72 -13.41
N LEU A 204 -12.81 -9.94 -13.11
CA LEU A 204 -11.58 -10.50 -13.71
C LEU A 204 -11.68 -10.66 -15.22
N ALA A 205 -12.87 -10.89 -15.74
CA ALA A 205 -13.12 -10.94 -17.19
C ALA A 205 -13.25 -9.56 -17.84
N HIS A 206 -13.30 -8.46 -17.05
CA HIS A 206 -13.37 -7.11 -17.60
C HIS A 206 -11.98 -6.66 -18.08
N PRO A 207 -11.78 -6.43 -19.41
CA PRO A 207 -10.44 -6.26 -19.98
C PRO A 207 -9.69 -5.08 -19.37
N GLN A 208 -10.37 -3.95 -19.13
CA GLN A 208 -9.75 -2.75 -18.60
C GLN A 208 -9.32 -2.91 -17.13
N VAL A 209 -10.17 -3.54 -16.30
CA VAL A 209 -9.82 -3.81 -14.88
C VAL A 209 -8.65 -4.77 -14.79
N LEU A 210 -8.65 -5.85 -15.60
CA LEU A 210 -7.54 -6.79 -15.66
C LEU A 210 -6.24 -6.12 -16.15
N PHE A 211 -6.35 -5.24 -17.14
CA PHE A 211 -5.20 -4.50 -17.63
C PHE A 211 -4.59 -3.60 -16.54
N ILE A 212 -5.42 -2.83 -15.84
CA ILE A 212 -4.97 -2.01 -14.69
C ILE A 212 -4.37 -2.90 -13.59
N ALA A 213 -4.97 -4.06 -13.31
CA ALA A 213 -4.47 -5.01 -12.31
C ALA A 213 -3.07 -5.55 -12.68
N ILE A 214 -2.85 -5.89 -13.95
CA ILE A 214 -1.53 -6.32 -14.45
C ILE A 214 -0.51 -5.18 -14.32
N VAL A 215 -0.88 -3.96 -14.64
CA VAL A 215 0.00 -2.79 -14.44
C VAL A 215 0.31 -2.62 -12.95
N CYS A 216 -0.69 -2.73 -12.07
CA CYS A 216 -0.49 -2.70 -10.62
C CYS A 216 0.48 -3.78 -10.15
N PHE A 217 0.38 -5.01 -10.65
CA PHE A 217 1.34 -6.08 -10.35
C PHE A 217 2.77 -5.62 -10.59
N PHE A 218 3.08 -5.07 -11.77
CA PHE A 218 4.43 -4.63 -12.10
C PHE A 218 4.88 -3.41 -11.30
N ILE A 219 3.99 -2.46 -11.00
CA ILE A 219 4.33 -1.30 -10.16
C ILE A 219 4.67 -1.75 -8.73
N PHE A 220 3.86 -2.60 -8.13
CA PHE A 220 4.13 -3.13 -6.78
C PHE A 220 5.36 -4.06 -6.75
N LEU A 221 5.65 -4.78 -7.85
CA LEU A 221 6.89 -5.54 -8.00
C LEU A 221 8.11 -4.61 -7.92
N ILE A 222 8.06 -3.44 -8.59
CA ILE A 222 9.15 -2.45 -8.55
C ILE A 222 9.21 -1.78 -7.17
N GLU A 223 8.07 -1.43 -6.55
CA GLU A 223 8.04 -0.90 -5.18
C GLU A 223 8.67 -1.90 -4.18
N GLY A 224 8.33 -3.19 -4.29
CA GLY A 224 8.93 -4.26 -3.51
C GLY A 224 10.43 -4.40 -3.77
N ALA A 225 10.86 -4.26 -5.02
CA ALA A 225 12.28 -4.25 -5.37
C ALA A 225 13.04 -3.10 -4.68
N MET A 226 12.43 -1.92 -4.57
CA MET A 226 13.03 -0.80 -3.83
C MET A 226 13.11 -1.09 -2.33
N LEU A 227 12.10 -1.76 -1.76
CA LEU A 227 12.07 -2.12 -0.36
C LEU A 227 13.15 -3.16 -0.02
N ASP A 228 13.18 -4.26 -0.76
CA ASP A 228 13.94 -5.46 -0.38
C ASP A 228 15.37 -5.45 -0.91
N TRP A 229 15.61 -4.83 -2.08
CA TRP A 229 16.87 -4.95 -2.81
C TRP A 229 17.69 -3.67 -2.87
N SER A 230 17.17 -2.52 -2.41
CA SER A 230 17.92 -1.26 -2.48
C SER A 230 19.23 -1.29 -1.70
N ALA A 231 19.19 -1.81 -0.46
CA ALA A 231 20.37 -1.90 0.38
C ALA A 231 21.38 -2.93 -0.18
N VAL A 232 20.89 -4.07 -0.67
CA VAL A 232 21.74 -5.08 -1.31
C VAL A 232 22.44 -4.48 -2.53
N PHE A 233 21.71 -3.80 -3.41
CA PHE A 233 22.28 -3.15 -4.59
C PHE A 233 23.35 -2.11 -4.24
N LEU A 234 23.07 -1.23 -3.27
CA LEU A 234 24.03 -0.20 -2.86
C LEU A 234 25.28 -0.81 -2.23
N HIS A 235 25.12 -1.86 -1.43
CA HIS A 235 26.26 -2.53 -0.80
C HIS A 235 27.07 -3.35 -1.80
N SER A 236 26.44 -4.24 -2.56
CA SER A 236 27.13 -5.19 -3.42
C SER A 236 27.64 -4.59 -4.74
N GLU A 237 26.84 -3.72 -5.39
CA GLU A 237 27.19 -3.19 -6.71
C GLU A 237 27.73 -1.76 -6.69
N ARG A 238 27.54 -1.01 -5.59
CA ARG A 238 28.02 0.38 -5.44
C ARG A 238 29.05 0.54 -4.31
N GLN A 239 29.43 -0.57 -3.66
CA GLN A 239 30.47 -0.62 -2.60
C GLN A 239 30.16 0.36 -1.43
N MET A 240 28.87 0.63 -1.20
CA MET A 240 28.45 1.48 -0.07
C MET A 240 28.61 0.70 1.24
N PRO A 241 29.11 1.31 2.32
CA PRO A 241 29.17 0.67 3.63
C PRO A 241 27.77 0.15 4.05
N ALA A 242 27.71 -1.05 4.62
CA ALA A 242 26.45 -1.71 4.98
C ALA A 242 25.58 -0.82 5.91
N GLN A 243 26.23 -0.05 6.81
CA GLN A 243 25.54 0.89 7.71
C GLN A 243 24.81 2.02 6.98
N GLN A 244 25.21 2.37 5.77
CA GLN A 244 24.65 3.44 4.95
C GLN A 244 23.74 2.93 3.83
N ALA A 245 23.78 1.64 3.53
CA ALA A 245 23.06 1.05 2.39
C ALA A 245 21.52 1.25 2.47
N GLY A 246 20.97 1.36 3.67
CA GLY A 246 19.55 1.65 3.89
C GLY A 246 19.10 3.05 3.42
N LEU A 247 20.04 3.98 3.16
CA LEU A 247 19.72 5.33 2.69
C LEU A 247 18.99 5.32 1.33
N GLY A 248 19.21 4.31 0.49
CA GLY A 248 18.50 4.16 -0.78
C GLY A 248 16.99 4.09 -0.60
N PHE A 249 16.53 3.15 0.22
CA PHE A 249 15.10 3.01 0.52
C PHE A 249 14.55 4.22 1.30
N THR A 250 15.36 4.81 2.17
CA THR A 250 14.96 6.02 2.92
C THR A 250 14.64 7.18 1.97
N LEU A 251 15.53 7.48 1.03
CA LEU A 251 15.32 8.56 0.07
C LEU A 251 14.16 8.27 -0.90
N TYR A 252 14.04 7.02 -1.35
CA TYR A 252 12.88 6.57 -2.10
C TYR A 252 11.58 6.85 -1.34
N SER A 253 11.48 6.41 -0.08
CA SER A 253 10.28 6.55 0.75
C SER A 253 9.92 8.01 1.04
N ILE A 254 10.93 8.86 1.30
CA ILE A 254 10.73 10.31 1.48
C ILE A 254 10.16 10.92 0.19
N ALA A 255 10.73 10.57 -0.98
CA ALA A 255 10.27 11.09 -2.25
C ALA A 255 8.84 10.64 -2.57
N VAL A 256 8.49 9.36 -2.28
CA VAL A 256 7.10 8.86 -2.39
C VAL A 256 6.16 9.66 -1.48
N ALA A 257 6.51 9.86 -0.21
CA ALA A 257 5.68 10.59 0.74
C ALA A 257 5.44 12.04 0.30
N LEU A 258 6.50 12.75 -0.09
CA LEU A 258 6.40 14.12 -0.61
C LEU A 258 5.57 14.17 -1.90
N GLY A 259 5.82 13.25 -2.84
CA GLY A 259 5.06 13.17 -4.09
C GLY A 259 3.56 12.94 -3.87
N ARG A 260 3.18 12.13 -2.88
CA ARG A 260 1.78 11.88 -2.48
C ARG A 260 1.13 13.08 -1.81
N ILE A 261 1.85 13.83 -0.98
CA ILE A 261 1.34 15.04 -0.32
C ILE A 261 0.89 16.08 -1.36
N TYR A 262 1.66 16.26 -2.42
CA TYR A 262 1.33 17.18 -3.51
C TYR A 262 0.57 16.54 -4.66
N GLY A 263 0.34 15.23 -4.59
CA GLY A 263 -0.20 14.40 -5.68
C GLY A 263 -1.56 14.85 -6.18
N ASP A 264 -2.51 15.12 -5.29
CA ASP A 264 -3.85 15.59 -5.67
C ASP A 264 -3.78 16.87 -6.51
N ARG A 265 -2.89 17.82 -6.13
CA ARG A 265 -2.69 19.06 -6.89
C ARG A 265 -2.12 18.78 -8.28
N VAL A 266 -1.12 17.90 -8.35
CA VAL A 266 -0.47 17.52 -9.61
C VAL A 266 -1.46 16.79 -10.53
N ILE A 267 -2.23 15.85 -10.00
CA ILE A 267 -3.24 15.10 -10.77
C ILE A 267 -4.34 16.03 -11.27
N ASN A 268 -4.87 16.92 -10.42
CA ASN A 268 -5.90 17.88 -10.81
C ASN A 268 -5.41 18.90 -11.84
N MET A 269 -4.12 19.25 -11.84
CA MET A 269 -3.52 20.21 -12.77
C MET A 269 -3.19 19.57 -14.14
N TYR A 270 -2.63 18.37 -14.14
CA TYR A 270 -2.09 17.74 -15.35
C TYR A 270 -2.94 16.59 -15.88
N GLY A 271 -3.81 16.00 -15.06
CA GLY A 271 -4.65 14.83 -15.37
C GLY A 271 -3.91 13.50 -15.25
N ASP A 272 -4.68 12.42 -15.09
CA ASP A 272 -4.20 11.06 -14.81
C ASP A 272 -3.20 10.54 -15.84
N VAL A 273 -3.51 10.72 -17.13
CA VAL A 273 -2.67 10.23 -18.24
C VAL A 273 -1.27 10.85 -18.21
N ARG A 274 -1.17 12.16 -17.98
CA ARG A 274 0.15 12.83 -17.93
C ARG A 274 0.92 12.43 -16.68
N VAL A 275 0.23 12.26 -15.55
CA VAL A 275 0.86 11.79 -14.29
C VAL A 275 1.43 10.39 -14.46
N LEU A 276 0.70 9.45 -15.08
CA LEU A 276 1.22 8.12 -15.40
C LEU A 276 2.41 8.18 -16.36
N LEU A 277 2.30 8.97 -17.44
CA LEU A 277 3.36 9.08 -18.45
C LEU A 277 4.64 9.66 -17.85
N PHE A 278 4.57 10.85 -17.25
CA PHE A 278 5.77 11.51 -16.71
C PHE A 278 6.28 10.84 -15.44
N GLY A 279 5.39 10.29 -14.60
CA GLY A 279 5.77 9.50 -13.43
C GLY A 279 6.57 8.28 -13.82
N GLY A 280 6.10 7.49 -14.79
CA GLY A 280 6.81 6.31 -15.27
C GLY A 280 8.14 6.66 -15.95
N VAL A 281 8.20 7.73 -16.76
CA VAL A 281 9.46 8.22 -17.36
C VAL A 281 10.44 8.68 -16.27
N CYS A 282 9.99 9.41 -15.26
CA CYS A 282 10.81 9.87 -14.13
C CYS A 282 11.38 8.67 -13.35
N ALA A 283 10.54 7.67 -13.04
CA ALA A 283 11.00 6.47 -12.36
C ALA A 283 11.98 5.65 -13.22
N ALA A 284 11.72 5.52 -14.52
CA ALA A 284 12.64 4.87 -15.46
C ALA A 284 14.01 5.59 -15.53
N ALA A 285 13.99 6.92 -15.56
CA ALA A 285 15.22 7.73 -15.51
C ALA A 285 15.97 7.52 -14.18
N GLY A 286 15.25 7.43 -13.06
CA GLY A 286 15.84 7.11 -11.76
C GLY A 286 16.54 5.75 -11.76
N LEU A 287 15.88 4.69 -12.26
CA LEU A 287 16.52 3.38 -12.43
C LEU A 287 17.72 3.43 -13.39
N LEU A 288 17.61 4.17 -14.48
CA LEU A 288 18.72 4.34 -15.42
C LEU A 288 19.94 4.99 -14.75
N VAL A 289 19.75 6.04 -13.95
CA VAL A 289 20.81 6.66 -13.15
C VAL A 289 21.45 5.64 -12.21
N MET A 290 20.61 4.82 -11.52
CA MET A 290 21.10 3.80 -10.60
C MET A 290 21.97 2.77 -11.27
N VAL A 291 21.57 2.25 -12.45
CA VAL A 291 22.31 1.15 -13.11
C VAL A 291 23.49 1.63 -13.92
N SER A 292 23.41 2.81 -14.55
CA SER A 292 24.45 3.31 -15.47
C SER A 292 25.60 4.02 -14.77
N LEU A 293 25.35 4.66 -13.62
CA LEU A 293 26.35 5.43 -12.90
C LEU A 293 26.90 4.64 -11.72
N HIS A 294 28.22 4.39 -11.72
CA HIS A 294 28.90 3.60 -10.69
C HIS A 294 29.17 4.35 -9.39
N SER A 295 28.50 5.47 -9.16
CA SER A 295 28.61 6.28 -7.95
C SER A 295 27.47 5.97 -6.99
N ALA A 296 27.78 5.61 -5.75
CA ALA A 296 26.79 5.39 -4.71
C ALA A 296 25.91 6.63 -4.47
N MET A 297 26.50 7.84 -4.47
CA MET A 297 25.76 9.09 -4.28
C MET A 297 24.78 9.38 -5.42
N LEU A 298 25.17 9.11 -6.67
CA LEU A 298 24.27 9.28 -7.82
C LEU A 298 23.17 8.19 -7.81
N SER A 299 23.49 6.99 -7.34
CA SER A 299 22.46 5.96 -7.12
C SER A 299 21.42 6.38 -6.08
N LEU A 300 21.82 7.06 -5.00
CA LEU A 300 20.88 7.63 -4.02
C LEU A 300 19.93 8.63 -4.66
N ALA A 301 20.43 9.53 -5.53
CA ALA A 301 19.58 10.43 -6.31
C ALA A 301 18.64 9.66 -7.24
N GLY A 302 19.10 8.55 -7.83
CA GLY A 302 18.28 7.63 -8.63
C GLY A 302 17.12 7.06 -7.83
N PHE A 303 17.35 6.59 -6.59
CA PHE A 303 16.28 6.12 -5.68
C PHE A 303 15.24 7.21 -5.39
N ALA A 304 15.67 8.45 -5.15
CA ALA A 304 14.76 9.57 -4.96
C ALA A 304 13.90 9.84 -6.21
N LEU A 305 14.49 9.78 -7.41
CA LEU A 305 13.77 9.92 -8.68
C LEU A 305 12.76 8.80 -8.89
N VAL A 306 13.13 7.54 -8.60
CA VAL A 306 12.20 6.41 -8.65
C VAL A 306 11.00 6.67 -7.73
N GLY A 307 11.26 7.08 -6.49
CA GLY A 307 10.20 7.39 -5.52
C GLY A 307 9.30 8.52 -5.97
N ALA A 308 9.86 9.63 -6.47
CA ALA A 308 9.08 10.75 -7.00
C ALA A 308 8.21 10.35 -8.21
N GLY A 309 8.75 9.50 -9.11
CA GLY A 309 8.03 9.01 -10.27
C GLY A 309 6.90 8.06 -9.92
N LEU A 310 7.12 7.13 -8.98
CA LEU A 310 6.11 6.13 -8.59
C LEU A 310 5.03 6.69 -7.65
N ALA A 311 5.29 7.79 -6.96
CA ALA A 311 4.46 8.31 -5.87
C ALA A 311 2.95 8.34 -6.16
N ASN A 312 2.57 8.75 -7.37
CA ASN A 312 1.18 8.97 -7.75
C ASN A 312 0.64 7.93 -8.76
N ILE A 313 1.45 6.96 -9.19
CA ILE A 313 1.01 5.92 -10.14
C ILE A 313 -0.06 5.05 -9.51
N VAL A 314 0.18 4.49 -8.32
CA VAL A 314 -0.80 3.64 -7.62
C VAL A 314 -2.11 4.39 -7.33
N PRO A 315 -2.12 5.60 -6.75
CA PRO A 315 -3.34 6.40 -6.58
C PRO A 315 -4.14 6.56 -7.86
N VAL A 316 -3.49 6.87 -8.98
CA VAL A 316 -4.16 7.03 -10.29
C VAL A 316 -4.72 5.70 -10.79
N LEU A 317 -3.99 4.58 -10.64
CA LEU A 317 -4.49 3.26 -11.05
C LEU A 317 -5.71 2.83 -10.22
N PHE A 318 -5.71 3.08 -8.91
CA PHE A 318 -6.85 2.77 -8.03
C PHE A 318 -8.07 3.62 -8.37
N SER A 319 -7.87 4.95 -8.58
CA SER A 319 -8.94 5.82 -9.04
C SER A 319 -9.49 5.36 -10.41
N GLY A 320 -8.60 5.07 -11.37
CA GLY A 320 -8.96 4.57 -12.69
C GLY A 320 -9.75 3.27 -12.62
N ALA A 321 -9.32 2.29 -11.84
CA ALA A 321 -10.02 1.01 -11.67
C ALA A 321 -11.39 1.18 -10.98
N GLY A 322 -11.45 2.02 -9.95
CA GLY A 322 -12.68 2.28 -9.20
C GLY A 322 -13.73 3.06 -9.98
N ASN A 323 -13.33 3.72 -11.06
CA ASN A 323 -14.22 4.51 -11.94
C ASN A 323 -14.55 3.82 -13.27
N GLN A 324 -14.22 2.54 -13.45
CA GLN A 324 -14.52 1.82 -14.69
C GLN A 324 -16.04 1.71 -14.93
N PRO A 325 -16.53 2.03 -16.15
CA PRO A 325 -17.94 1.87 -16.50
C PRO A 325 -18.42 0.43 -16.37
N GLY A 326 -19.60 0.21 -15.78
CA GLY A 326 -20.20 -1.11 -15.64
C GLY A 326 -19.59 -2.01 -14.58
N VAL A 327 -18.54 -1.57 -13.88
CA VAL A 327 -17.91 -2.33 -12.79
C VAL A 327 -17.95 -1.54 -11.47
N PRO A 328 -18.68 -2.02 -10.47
CA PRO A 328 -18.66 -1.38 -9.17
C PRO A 328 -17.26 -1.39 -8.53
N SER A 329 -16.85 -0.27 -7.92
CA SER A 329 -15.52 -0.10 -7.32
C SER A 329 -15.17 -1.19 -6.30
N HIS A 330 -16.16 -1.64 -5.50
CA HIS A 330 -15.99 -2.68 -4.49
C HIS A 330 -15.76 -4.10 -5.06
N PHE A 331 -15.87 -4.28 -6.40
CA PHE A 331 -15.41 -5.47 -7.11
C PHE A 331 -14.14 -5.22 -7.93
N ALA A 332 -13.95 -4.01 -8.48
CA ALA A 332 -12.74 -3.67 -9.24
C ALA A 332 -11.49 -3.59 -8.34
N LEU A 333 -11.60 -2.89 -7.20
CA LEU A 333 -10.46 -2.68 -6.31
C LEU A 333 -9.89 -3.96 -5.70
N PRO A 334 -10.70 -4.96 -5.26
CA PRO A 334 -10.14 -6.25 -4.83
C PRO A 334 -9.26 -6.92 -5.87
N VAL A 335 -9.65 -6.86 -7.14
CA VAL A 335 -8.84 -7.44 -8.25
C VAL A 335 -7.52 -6.72 -8.37
N VAL A 336 -7.55 -5.39 -8.45
CA VAL A 336 -6.34 -4.57 -8.63
C VAL A 336 -5.41 -4.71 -7.42
N THR A 337 -5.96 -4.69 -6.20
CA THR A 337 -5.18 -4.84 -4.98
C THR A 337 -4.57 -6.23 -4.87
N LEU A 338 -5.32 -7.29 -5.19
CA LEU A 338 -4.82 -8.67 -5.17
C LEU A 338 -3.63 -8.86 -6.12
N PHE A 339 -3.72 -8.32 -7.34
CA PHE A 339 -2.62 -8.35 -8.30
C PHE A 339 -1.43 -7.52 -7.81
N GLY A 340 -1.67 -6.34 -7.22
CA GLY A 340 -0.62 -5.53 -6.61
C GLY A 340 0.13 -6.32 -5.53
N TYR A 341 -0.59 -6.89 -4.56
CA TYR A 341 0.04 -7.71 -3.52
C TYR A 341 0.76 -8.95 -4.08
N ALA A 342 0.22 -9.59 -5.12
CA ALA A 342 0.92 -10.68 -5.78
C ALA A 342 2.25 -10.21 -6.38
N GLY A 343 2.31 -9.00 -6.95
CA GLY A 343 3.55 -8.38 -7.44
C GLY A 343 4.56 -8.14 -6.33
N LEU A 344 4.10 -7.52 -5.22
CA LEU A 344 4.94 -7.25 -4.06
C LEU A 344 5.55 -8.54 -3.47
N LEU A 345 4.73 -9.57 -3.30
CA LEU A 345 5.14 -10.83 -2.67
C LEU A 345 5.99 -11.72 -3.59
N SER A 346 5.77 -11.68 -4.90
CA SER A 346 6.60 -12.41 -5.85
C SER A 346 7.95 -11.75 -6.09
N GLY A 347 8.08 -10.46 -5.75
CA GLY A 347 9.29 -9.65 -5.96
C GLY A 347 10.56 -10.30 -5.44
N PRO A 348 10.67 -10.60 -4.14
CA PRO A 348 11.88 -11.18 -3.57
C PRO A 348 12.33 -12.45 -4.27
N ALA A 349 11.40 -13.37 -4.59
CA ALA A 349 11.70 -14.63 -5.25
C ALA A 349 12.10 -14.44 -6.72
N LEU A 350 11.35 -13.67 -7.49
CA LEU A 350 11.63 -13.41 -8.91
C LEU A 350 12.94 -12.63 -9.10
N ILE A 351 13.11 -11.55 -8.34
CA ILE A 351 14.31 -10.71 -8.41
C ILE A 351 15.53 -11.49 -7.94
N GLY A 352 15.42 -12.24 -6.83
CA GLY A 352 16.49 -13.08 -6.31
C GLY A 352 16.96 -14.13 -7.31
N ALA A 353 16.01 -14.86 -7.93
CA ALA A 353 16.32 -15.83 -8.96
C ALA A 353 17.00 -15.20 -10.20
N MET A 354 16.50 -14.05 -10.66
CA MET A 354 17.11 -13.32 -11.77
C MET A 354 18.50 -12.77 -11.41
N ALA A 355 18.66 -12.24 -10.19
CA ALA A 355 19.93 -11.67 -9.74
C ALA A 355 21.03 -12.71 -9.59
N GLN A 356 20.70 -13.99 -9.30
CA GLN A 356 21.67 -15.10 -9.27
C GLN A 356 22.27 -15.39 -10.65
N HIS A 357 21.50 -15.19 -11.72
CA HIS A 357 21.96 -15.48 -13.09
C HIS A 357 22.54 -14.27 -13.80
N PHE A 358 22.06 -13.06 -13.49
CA PHE A 358 22.41 -11.85 -14.22
C PHE A 358 23.13 -10.82 -13.34
N ASN A 359 22.65 -10.30 -12.35
CA ASN A 359 22.99 -9.30 -11.33
C ASN A 359 21.83 -8.34 -11.13
N LEU A 360 21.86 -7.54 -10.07
CA LEU A 360 20.77 -6.61 -9.74
C LEU A 360 20.65 -5.45 -10.76
N SER A 361 21.76 -4.99 -11.33
CA SER A 361 21.73 -3.96 -12.38
C SER A 361 20.95 -4.41 -13.62
N ALA A 362 21.09 -5.66 -14.04
CA ALA A 362 20.31 -6.22 -15.14
C ALA A 362 18.82 -6.34 -14.80
N VAL A 363 18.49 -6.74 -13.56
CA VAL A 363 17.10 -6.81 -13.10
C VAL A 363 16.45 -5.43 -13.07
N PHE A 364 17.14 -4.42 -12.53
CA PHE A 364 16.63 -3.04 -12.55
C PHE A 364 16.54 -2.46 -13.97
N SER A 365 17.40 -2.90 -14.89
CA SER A 365 17.28 -2.52 -16.31
C SER A 365 15.99 -3.06 -16.94
N ALA A 366 15.56 -4.28 -16.58
CA ALA A 366 14.24 -4.78 -16.98
C ALA A 366 13.10 -3.91 -16.40
N GLY A 367 13.25 -3.40 -15.18
CA GLY A 367 12.33 -2.44 -14.57
C GLY A 367 12.20 -1.13 -15.37
N ILE A 368 13.29 -0.64 -15.99
CA ILE A 368 13.24 0.53 -16.88
C ILE A 368 12.29 0.26 -18.06
N VAL A 369 12.43 -0.89 -18.71
CA VAL A 369 11.59 -1.27 -19.86
C VAL A 369 10.12 -1.33 -19.42
N LEU A 370 9.82 -1.95 -18.28
CA LEU A 370 8.44 -2.03 -17.75
C LEU A 370 7.84 -0.66 -17.47
N LEU A 371 8.59 0.25 -16.84
CA LEU A 371 8.12 1.61 -16.56
C LEU A 371 7.88 2.43 -17.83
N LEU A 372 8.76 2.29 -18.83
CA LEU A 372 8.56 2.94 -20.12
C LEU A 372 7.33 2.37 -20.86
N LEU A 373 7.07 1.06 -20.78
CA LEU A 373 5.87 0.45 -21.32
C LEU A 373 4.60 1.00 -20.62
N VAL A 374 4.60 1.09 -19.28
CA VAL A 374 3.50 1.70 -18.52
C VAL A 374 3.26 3.14 -18.96
N SER A 375 4.34 3.92 -19.15
CA SER A 375 4.26 5.31 -19.64
C SER A 375 3.66 5.40 -21.04
N LEU A 376 4.11 4.57 -21.98
CA LEU A 376 3.61 4.53 -23.35
C LEU A 376 2.12 4.12 -23.40
N LEU A 377 1.72 3.23 -22.50
CA LEU A 377 0.36 2.71 -22.42
C LEU A 377 -0.57 3.56 -21.52
N ALA A 378 -0.09 4.69 -20.96
CA ALA A 378 -0.83 5.51 -20.01
C ALA A 378 -2.25 5.89 -20.47
N ARG A 379 -2.42 6.23 -21.76
CA ARG A 379 -3.75 6.51 -22.34
C ARG A 379 -4.68 5.30 -22.33
N LYS A 380 -4.14 4.10 -22.65
CA LYS A 380 -4.91 2.85 -22.66
C LYS A 380 -5.23 2.34 -21.27
N ILE A 381 -4.42 2.72 -20.26
CA ILE A 381 -4.65 2.36 -18.87
C ILE A 381 -5.84 3.13 -18.30
N ILE A 382 -5.98 4.41 -18.67
CA ILE A 382 -7.03 5.29 -18.11
C ILE A 382 -8.33 5.25 -18.91
N HIS A 383 -8.26 5.07 -20.23
CA HIS A 383 -9.40 5.05 -21.16
C HIS A 383 -9.57 3.69 -21.82
#